data_82d78ebdfdc19c65f63f3049c3540cda
#
_entry.id   82d78ebdfdc19c65f63f3049c3540cda
#
_cell.length_a   1.000
_cell.length_b   1.000
_cell.length_c   1.000
_cell.angle_alpha   90.00
_cell.angle_beta   90.00
_cell.angle_gamma   90.00
#
_symmetry.space_group_name_H-M   'P 1'
#
loop_
_entity.id
_entity.type
_entity.pdbx_description
1 polymer ?
#
loop_
_entity_poly.entity_id
_entity_poly.type
_entity_poly.pdbx_seq_one_letter_code
_entity_poly.pdbx_strand_id
1 'polypeptide(L)'
;MTTDPTAQSNGFREAQRHLAGLTARAEKRALLWLAPRTPGWITSDHLTLLGLVAMAACAVLYALAGRLPWLLLLVNLGLAVNWLGDSLDGTLARYRHVERPRFGFYVDHLVDAFGALLVLGGLALSGLMSPLVAATFLAAYFLLAIETYLATYTIGRFKISWGPFGGTELRIGLALLNGLVLFQPRVAVGGSSWLVFDVLGVGATAALGVLALVAGIRGTRALALAEGWAPPLPPPAAPRAATLSGGRCEGEALSLV
;
A
#
# COMPACT_ATOMS: atom_id res chain seq x y z
N MET A 1 -37.34 -26.58 -12.54
CA MET A 1 -35.96 -26.03 -12.58
C MET A 1 -35.84 -25.04 -11.45
N THR A 2 -35.43 -25.51 -10.29
CA THR A 2 -35.25 -24.70 -9.07
C THR A 2 -33.85 -24.07 -9.16
N THR A 3 -33.81 -22.75 -9.28
CA THR A 3 -32.57 -21.96 -9.21
C THR A 3 -32.07 -21.95 -7.79
N ASP A 4 -30.88 -22.52 -7.57
CA ASP A 4 -30.14 -22.54 -6.31
C ASP A 4 -29.72 -21.10 -5.92
N PRO A 5 -30.17 -20.56 -4.76
CA PRO A 5 -29.83 -19.20 -4.34
C PRO A 5 -28.47 -19.08 -3.65
N THR A 6 -27.60 -20.11 -3.68
CA THR A 6 -26.31 -20.12 -2.95
C THR A 6 -25.08 -19.88 -3.80
N ALA A 7 -25.22 -19.33 -5.02
CA ALA A 7 -24.07 -18.74 -5.71
C ALA A 7 -23.62 -17.49 -4.94
N GLN A 8 -22.90 -17.69 -3.84
CA GLN A 8 -22.18 -16.63 -3.16
C GLN A 8 -21.20 -16.00 -4.16
N SER A 9 -21.60 -14.87 -4.70
CA SER A 9 -20.70 -13.98 -5.41
C SER A 9 -19.54 -13.70 -4.45
N ASN A 10 -18.34 -14.20 -4.76
CA ASN A 10 -17.08 -13.77 -4.16
C ASN A 10 -16.92 -12.28 -4.45
N GLY A 11 -17.62 -11.46 -3.67
CA GLY A 11 -17.73 -10.03 -3.84
C GLY A 11 -16.41 -9.37 -3.48
N PHE A 12 -15.58 -9.14 -4.49
CA PHE A 12 -14.61 -8.06 -4.44
C PHE A 12 -15.42 -6.77 -4.21
N ARG A 13 -15.46 -6.30 -2.95
CA ARG A 13 -16.03 -4.99 -2.63
C ARG A 13 -15.02 -3.95 -3.10
N GLU A 14 -15.38 -3.23 -4.16
CA GLU A 14 -14.64 -2.07 -4.61
C GLU A 14 -14.48 -1.11 -3.42
N ALA A 15 -13.23 -0.98 -2.96
CA ALA A 15 -12.92 -0.12 -1.82
C ALA A 15 -13.20 1.33 -2.23
N GLN A 16 -14.08 2.00 -1.50
CA GLN A 16 -14.40 3.41 -1.74
C GLN A 16 -13.12 4.23 -1.52
N ARG A 17 -12.56 4.77 -2.59
CA ARG A 17 -11.47 5.75 -2.54
C ARG A 17 -12.01 7.03 -1.93
N HIS A 18 -11.76 7.26 -0.64
CA HIS A 18 -11.96 8.57 -0.03
C HIS A 18 -10.81 9.48 -0.48
N LEU A 19 -11.03 10.23 -1.56
CA LEU A 19 -10.14 11.28 -2.01
C LEU A 19 -10.23 12.46 -1.03
N ALA A 20 -9.43 12.42 0.03
CA ALA A 20 -9.36 13.46 1.05
C ALA A 20 -8.19 14.47 0.80
N GLY A 21 -7.49 14.38 -0.34
CA GLY A 21 -6.36 15.26 -0.67
C GLY A 21 -6.78 16.72 -0.84
N LEU A 22 -5.91 17.66 -0.47
CA LEU A 22 -6.11 19.11 -0.65
C LEU A 22 -6.32 19.46 -2.13
N THR A 23 -5.63 18.77 -3.04
CA THR A 23 -5.68 18.97 -4.49
C THR A 23 -6.78 18.17 -5.18
N ALA A 24 -7.44 17.25 -4.50
CA ALA A 24 -8.34 16.24 -5.07
C ALA A 24 -9.46 16.83 -5.97
N ARG A 25 -10.00 18.02 -5.61
CA ARG A 25 -11.05 18.69 -6.42
C ARG A 25 -10.49 19.25 -7.74
N ALA A 26 -9.32 19.86 -7.70
CA ALA A 26 -8.67 20.43 -8.89
C ALA A 26 -8.19 19.31 -9.81
N GLU A 27 -7.56 18.28 -9.24
CA GLU A 27 -7.13 17.08 -9.93
C GLU A 27 -8.30 16.40 -10.65
N LYS A 28 -9.40 16.12 -9.93
CA LYS A 28 -10.59 15.51 -10.53
C LYS A 28 -11.14 16.30 -11.71
N ARG A 29 -11.17 17.64 -11.61
CA ARG A 29 -11.61 18.50 -12.71
C ARG A 29 -10.68 18.40 -13.92
N ALA A 30 -9.36 18.43 -13.70
CA ALA A 30 -8.37 18.30 -14.76
C ALA A 30 -8.47 16.94 -15.47
N LEU A 31 -8.60 15.85 -14.71
CA LEU A 31 -8.71 14.50 -15.26
C LEU A 31 -10.00 14.29 -16.04
N LEU A 32 -11.14 14.78 -15.54
CA LEU A 32 -12.42 14.73 -16.26
C LEU A 32 -12.41 15.57 -17.54
N TRP A 33 -11.59 16.64 -17.60
CA TRP A 33 -11.40 17.43 -18.80
C TRP A 33 -10.47 16.75 -19.80
N LEU A 34 -9.43 16.02 -19.33
CA LEU A 34 -8.46 15.30 -20.16
C LEU A 34 -9.04 14.00 -20.75
N ALA A 35 -9.81 13.22 -19.98
CA ALA A 35 -10.28 11.90 -20.41
C ALA A 35 -11.01 11.89 -21.76
N PRO A 36 -11.98 12.81 -22.05
CA PRO A 36 -12.63 12.84 -23.35
C PRO A 36 -11.72 13.30 -24.50
N ARG A 37 -10.60 13.98 -24.18
CA ARG A 37 -9.63 14.50 -25.16
C ARG A 37 -8.52 13.51 -25.47
N THR A 38 -8.43 12.42 -24.69
CA THR A 38 -7.41 11.39 -24.90
C THR A 38 -7.73 10.60 -26.16
N PRO A 39 -6.79 10.51 -27.14
CA PRO A 39 -6.98 9.76 -28.38
C PRO A 39 -7.45 8.31 -28.16
N GLY A 40 -8.29 7.79 -29.05
CA GLY A 40 -8.89 6.46 -28.89
C GLY A 40 -7.89 5.32 -28.80
N TRP A 41 -6.71 5.45 -29.41
CA TRP A 41 -5.64 4.45 -29.37
C TRP A 41 -4.86 4.38 -28.05
N ILE A 42 -4.92 5.43 -27.23
CA ILE A 42 -4.31 5.44 -25.89
C ILE A 42 -5.26 4.70 -24.95
N THR A 43 -4.77 3.62 -24.36
CA THR A 43 -5.51 2.83 -23.35
C THR A 43 -5.06 3.18 -21.93
N SER A 44 -5.81 2.73 -20.92
CA SER A 44 -5.43 2.80 -19.52
C SER A 44 -4.04 2.15 -19.30
N ASP A 45 -3.78 0.98 -19.89
CA ASP A 45 -2.51 0.27 -19.75
C ASP A 45 -1.32 1.05 -20.32
N HIS A 46 -1.51 1.81 -21.41
CA HIS A 46 -0.47 2.69 -21.94
C HIS A 46 -0.14 3.82 -20.95
N LEU A 47 -1.13 4.34 -20.25
CA LEU A 47 -0.94 5.40 -19.26
C LEU A 47 -0.22 4.88 -18.00
N THR A 48 -0.59 3.70 -17.52
CA THR A 48 0.10 3.04 -16.42
C THR A 48 1.57 2.76 -16.78
N LEU A 49 1.84 2.27 -17.99
CA LEU A 49 3.19 2.05 -18.49
C LEU A 49 3.98 3.37 -18.62
N LEU A 50 3.34 4.43 -19.12
CA LEU A 50 3.93 5.77 -19.19
C LEU A 50 4.35 6.26 -17.80
N GLY A 51 3.50 6.07 -16.79
CA GLY A 51 3.80 6.38 -15.40
C GLY A 51 5.03 5.65 -14.88
N LEU A 52 5.13 4.34 -15.14
CA LEU A 52 6.29 3.54 -14.73
C LEU A 52 7.58 3.95 -15.44
N VAL A 53 7.53 4.18 -16.75
CA VAL A 53 8.69 4.64 -17.55
C VAL A 53 9.15 6.02 -17.06
N ALA A 54 8.22 6.92 -16.71
CA ALA A 54 8.56 8.22 -16.13
C ALA A 54 9.29 8.05 -14.78
N MET A 55 8.89 7.10 -13.92
CA MET A 55 9.61 6.82 -12.67
C MET A 55 10.99 6.24 -12.91
N ALA A 56 11.15 5.37 -13.90
CA ALA A 56 12.46 4.85 -14.30
C ALA A 56 13.38 5.97 -14.81
N ALA A 57 12.85 6.88 -15.61
CA ALA A 57 13.56 8.08 -16.06
C ALA A 57 13.95 8.98 -14.87
N CYS A 58 13.04 9.23 -13.93
CA CYS A 58 13.34 9.96 -12.69
C CYS A 58 14.48 9.31 -11.90
N ALA A 59 14.53 7.99 -11.80
CA ALA A 59 15.61 7.28 -11.12
C ALA A 59 16.99 7.56 -11.74
N VAL A 60 17.09 7.48 -13.06
CA VAL A 60 18.32 7.80 -13.80
C VAL A 60 18.70 9.25 -13.63
N LEU A 61 17.73 10.17 -13.76
CA LEU A 61 17.95 11.61 -13.59
C LEU A 61 18.41 11.93 -12.16
N TYR A 62 17.84 11.33 -11.14
CA TYR A 62 18.31 11.46 -9.75
C TYR A 62 19.73 10.95 -9.59
N ALA A 63 20.05 9.75 -10.09
CA ALA A 63 21.40 9.17 -9.97
C ALA A 63 22.48 10.09 -10.57
N LEU A 64 22.13 10.87 -11.59
CA LEU A 64 23.02 11.82 -12.25
C LEU A 64 22.98 13.22 -11.62
N ALA A 65 21.94 13.57 -10.87
CA ALA A 65 21.72 14.90 -10.33
C ALA A 65 22.79 15.36 -9.33
N GLY A 66 23.48 14.43 -8.67
CA GLY A 66 24.63 14.76 -7.81
C GLY A 66 25.79 15.40 -8.57
N ARG A 67 25.92 15.12 -9.88
CA ARG A 67 26.93 15.72 -10.77
C ARG A 67 26.37 16.89 -11.57
N LEU A 68 25.08 16.83 -11.91
CA LEU A 68 24.38 17.81 -12.76
C LEU A 68 23.08 18.24 -12.06
N PRO A 69 23.15 19.14 -11.06
CA PRO A 69 22.02 19.49 -10.21
C PRO A 69 20.76 19.97 -10.97
N TRP A 70 20.93 20.61 -12.13
CA TRP A 70 19.81 21.05 -12.96
C TRP A 70 18.89 19.92 -13.44
N LEU A 71 19.36 18.66 -13.42
CA LEU A 71 18.55 17.48 -13.75
C LEU A 71 17.36 17.31 -12.78
N LEU A 72 17.41 17.90 -11.57
CA LEU A 72 16.27 17.92 -10.65
C LEU A 72 15.04 18.61 -11.27
N LEU A 73 15.24 19.54 -12.20
CA LEU A 73 14.12 20.13 -12.95
C LEU A 73 13.46 19.12 -13.91
N LEU A 74 14.28 18.27 -14.55
CA LEU A 74 13.76 17.19 -15.40
C LEU A 74 13.11 16.09 -14.58
N VAL A 75 13.59 15.84 -13.36
CA VAL A 75 12.88 14.95 -12.42
C VAL A 75 11.47 15.50 -12.14
N ASN A 76 11.33 16.81 -11.91
CA ASN A 76 10.01 17.40 -11.69
C ASN A 76 9.07 17.23 -12.89
N LEU A 77 9.62 17.34 -14.12
CA LEU A 77 8.84 17.00 -15.32
C LEU A 77 8.46 15.52 -15.34
N GLY A 78 9.38 14.61 -15.01
CA GLY A 78 9.11 13.19 -14.91
C GLY A 78 8.02 12.86 -13.87
N LEU A 79 8.05 13.52 -12.70
CA LEU A 79 7.00 13.38 -11.67
C LEU A 79 5.63 13.87 -12.18
N ALA A 80 5.59 14.94 -12.98
CA ALA A 80 4.35 15.42 -13.60
C ALA A 80 3.81 14.42 -14.64
N VAL A 81 4.69 13.82 -15.45
CA VAL A 81 4.32 12.76 -16.42
C VAL A 81 3.83 11.50 -15.69
N ASN A 82 4.50 11.10 -14.61
CA ASN A 82 4.04 9.98 -13.78
C ASN A 82 2.66 10.28 -13.18
N TRP A 83 2.44 11.46 -12.62
CA TRP A 83 1.12 11.87 -12.11
C TRP A 83 0.06 11.79 -13.20
N LEU A 84 0.35 12.26 -14.42
CA LEU A 84 -0.60 12.19 -15.53
C LEU A 84 -0.93 10.74 -15.89
N GLY A 85 0.06 9.85 -15.97
CA GLY A 85 -0.12 8.43 -16.26
C GLY A 85 -1.00 7.73 -15.23
N ASP A 86 -0.60 7.84 -13.97
CA ASP A 86 -1.21 7.20 -12.81
C ASP A 86 -2.64 7.71 -12.48
N SER A 87 -2.87 9.03 -12.58
CA SER A 87 -4.18 9.59 -12.24
C SER A 87 -5.19 9.48 -13.40
N LEU A 88 -4.71 9.52 -14.65
CA LEU A 88 -5.57 9.50 -15.81
C LEU A 88 -5.99 8.08 -16.22
N ASP A 89 -5.19 7.03 -15.96
CA ASP A 89 -5.47 5.66 -16.39
C ASP A 89 -6.81 5.12 -15.84
N GLY A 90 -7.02 5.22 -14.53
CA GLY A 90 -8.28 4.83 -13.89
C GLY A 90 -9.45 5.74 -14.26
N THR A 91 -9.19 7.05 -14.51
CA THR A 91 -10.24 7.99 -14.94
C THR A 91 -10.66 7.70 -16.37
N LEU A 92 -9.71 7.38 -17.27
CA LEU A 92 -9.96 7.00 -18.64
C LEU A 92 -10.72 5.67 -18.74
N ALA A 93 -10.33 4.66 -17.92
CA ALA A 93 -11.03 3.38 -17.86
C ALA A 93 -12.52 3.56 -17.49
N ARG A 94 -12.80 4.38 -16.47
CA ARG A 94 -14.17 4.73 -16.06
C ARG A 94 -14.93 5.49 -17.15
N TYR A 95 -14.29 6.49 -17.74
CA TYR A 95 -14.91 7.28 -18.81
C TYR A 95 -15.31 6.43 -20.03
N ARG A 96 -14.51 5.41 -20.35
CA ARG A 96 -14.76 4.49 -21.49
C ARG A 96 -15.56 3.23 -21.13
N HIS A 97 -15.96 3.05 -19.87
CA HIS A 97 -16.67 1.88 -19.37
C HIS A 97 -15.93 0.54 -19.63
N VAL A 98 -14.61 0.55 -19.47
CA VAL A 98 -13.72 -0.61 -19.65
C VAL A 98 -12.92 -0.93 -18.38
N GLU A 99 -13.53 -0.72 -17.22
CA GLU A 99 -12.90 -0.94 -15.94
C GLU A 99 -12.56 -2.42 -15.72
N ARG A 100 -11.38 -2.67 -15.17
CA ARG A 100 -10.91 -3.99 -14.72
C ARG A 100 -10.48 -3.88 -13.25
N PRO A 101 -11.40 -3.85 -12.28
CA PRO A 101 -11.10 -3.44 -10.90
C PRO A 101 -10.00 -4.26 -10.23
N ARG A 102 -10.03 -5.60 -10.38
CA ARG A 102 -9.00 -6.47 -9.78
C ARG A 102 -7.65 -6.32 -10.44
N PHE A 103 -7.63 -6.28 -11.77
CA PHE A 103 -6.40 -6.09 -12.55
C PHE A 103 -5.80 -4.71 -12.27
N GLY A 104 -6.62 -3.66 -12.34
CA GLY A 104 -6.19 -2.29 -12.08
C GLY A 104 -5.61 -2.15 -10.67
N PHE A 105 -6.30 -2.66 -9.65
CA PHE A 105 -5.80 -2.66 -8.27
C PHE A 105 -4.43 -3.34 -8.15
N TYR A 106 -4.26 -4.53 -8.73
CA TYR A 106 -3.01 -5.28 -8.65
C TYR A 106 -1.85 -4.55 -9.35
N VAL A 107 -2.08 -4.08 -10.59
CA VAL A 107 -1.04 -3.43 -11.39
C VAL A 107 -0.64 -2.07 -10.80
N ASP A 108 -1.61 -1.26 -10.38
CA ASP A 108 -1.41 0.05 -9.75
C ASP A 108 -0.45 -0.04 -8.55
N HIS A 109 -0.75 -0.94 -7.60
CA HIS A 109 0.08 -1.11 -6.40
C HIS A 109 1.45 -1.73 -6.67
N LEU A 110 1.55 -2.61 -7.68
CA LEU A 110 2.82 -3.17 -8.10
C LEU A 110 3.71 -2.10 -8.75
N VAL A 111 3.14 -1.27 -9.62
CA VAL A 111 3.82 -0.15 -10.28
C VAL A 111 4.26 0.91 -9.26
N ASP A 112 3.43 1.21 -8.27
CA ASP A 112 3.77 2.11 -7.17
C ASP A 112 4.97 1.59 -6.37
N ALA A 113 4.99 0.29 -6.06
CA ALA A 113 6.12 -0.34 -5.35
C ALA A 113 7.42 -0.26 -6.16
N PHE A 114 7.38 -0.58 -7.45
CA PHE A 114 8.53 -0.43 -8.35
C PHE A 114 8.94 1.04 -8.51
N GLY A 115 7.98 1.95 -8.62
CA GLY A 115 8.23 3.39 -8.70
C GLY A 115 8.97 3.93 -7.48
N ALA A 116 8.53 3.54 -6.28
CA ALA A 116 9.21 3.91 -5.03
C ALA A 116 10.65 3.35 -4.97
N LEU A 117 10.85 2.07 -5.33
CA LEU A 117 12.17 1.46 -5.42
C LEU A 117 13.09 2.20 -6.39
N LEU A 118 12.58 2.53 -7.57
CA LEU A 118 13.34 3.22 -8.62
C LEU A 118 13.76 4.62 -8.16
N VAL A 119 12.84 5.42 -7.64
CA VAL A 119 13.12 6.81 -7.22
C VAL A 119 14.07 6.85 -6.03
N LEU A 120 13.83 6.05 -4.99
CA LEU A 120 14.70 6.01 -3.81
C LEU A 120 16.05 5.38 -4.14
N GLY A 121 16.09 4.40 -5.04
CA GLY A 121 17.33 3.86 -5.59
C GLY A 121 18.15 4.89 -6.35
N GLY A 122 17.52 5.70 -7.20
CA GLY A 122 18.16 6.82 -7.90
C GLY A 122 18.70 7.87 -6.93
N LEU A 123 17.92 8.24 -5.90
CA LEU A 123 18.35 9.14 -4.83
C LEU A 123 19.55 8.58 -4.04
N ALA A 124 19.54 7.29 -3.71
CA ALA A 124 20.65 6.64 -3.02
C ALA A 124 21.97 6.70 -3.83
N LEU A 125 21.87 6.63 -5.16
CA LEU A 125 23.02 6.69 -6.07
C LEU A 125 23.47 8.13 -6.37
N SER A 126 22.64 9.12 -6.08
CA SER A 126 22.88 10.53 -6.45
C SER A 126 23.94 11.23 -5.60
N GLY A 127 24.20 10.76 -4.36
CA GLY A 127 24.95 11.52 -3.36
C GLY A 127 24.16 12.69 -2.72
N LEU A 128 22.90 12.91 -3.12
CA LEU A 128 21.99 13.89 -2.50
C LEU A 128 21.23 13.32 -1.31
N MET A 129 21.22 11.98 -1.17
CA MET A 129 20.62 11.25 -0.05
C MET A 129 21.54 10.09 0.34
N SER A 130 21.70 9.85 1.64
CA SER A 130 22.47 8.71 2.13
C SER A 130 21.77 7.38 1.75
N PRO A 131 22.49 6.39 1.21
CA PRO A 131 21.91 5.10 0.84
C PRO A 131 21.15 4.42 2.00
N LEU A 132 21.66 4.55 3.23
CA LEU A 132 20.99 4.00 4.41
C LEU A 132 19.64 4.68 4.68
N VAL A 133 19.56 6.01 4.54
CA VAL A 133 18.29 6.75 4.72
C VAL A 133 17.31 6.37 3.63
N ALA A 134 17.76 6.29 2.37
CA ALA A 134 16.90 5.84 1.27
C ALA A 134 16.36 4.42 1.47
N ALA A 135 17.21 3.49 1.91
CA ALA A 135 16.84 2.09 2.17
C ALA A 135 15.85 1.98 3.35
N THR A 136 16.09 2.69 4.45
CA THR A 136 15.18 2.68 5.62
C THR A 136 13.84 3.33 5.31
N PHE A 137 13.85 4.40 4.50
CA PHE A 137 12.62 5.03 4.01
C PHE A 137 11.81 4.07 3.13
N LEU A 138 12.47 3.40 2.17
CA LEU A 138 11.83 2.40 1.30
C LEU A 138 11.25 1.24 2.14
N ALA A 139 11.99 0.75 3.13
CA ALA A 139 11.52 -0.31 4.02
C ALA A 139 10.27 0.12 4.81
N ALA A 140 10.26 1.34 5.36
CA ALA A 140 9.09 1.88 6.07
C ALA A 140 7.88 2.06 5.15
N TYR A 141 8.10 2.51 3.91
CA TYR A 141 7.07 2.59 2.88
C TYR A 141 6.48 1.22 2.57
N PHE A 142 7.31 0.19 2.35
CA PHE A 142 6.84 -1.17 2.07
C PHE A 142 6.10 -1.79 3.26
N LEU A 143 6.54 -1.55 4.49
CA LEU A 143 5.82 -2.03 5.68
C LEU A 143 4.41 -1.45 5.74
N LEU A 144 4.25 -0.15 5.48
CA LEU A 144 2.93 0.48 5.45
C LEU A 144 2.08 -0.02 4.28
N ALA A 145 2.68 -0.23 3.09
CA ALA A 145 2.01 -0.79 1.92
C ALA A 145 1.52 -2.22 2.18
N ILE A 146 2.36 -3.08 2.75
CA ILE A 146 2.02 -4.46 3.12
C ILE A 146 0.86 -4.46 4.13
N GLU A 147 0.92 -3.62 5.16
CA GLU A 147 -0.18 -3.50 6.14
C GLU A 147 -1.48 -3.11 5.43
N THR A 148 -1.44 -2.11 4.56
CA THR A 148 -2.61 -1.64 3.81
C THR A 148 -3.21 -2.74 2.93
N TYR A 149 -2.38 -3.55 2.26
CA TYR A 149 -2.83 -4.66 1.41
C TYR A 149 -3.43 -5.79 2.25
N LEU A 150 -2.80 -6.14 3.37
CA LEU A 150 -3.32 -7.14 4.31
C LEU A 150 -4.66 -6.69 4.89
N ALA A 151 -4.77 -5.45 5.37
CA ALA A 151 -6.01 -4.90 5.91
C ALA A 151 -7.14 -4.86 4.85
N THR A 152 -6.79 -4.57 3.60
CA THR A 152 -7.76 -4.60 2.48
C THR A 152 -8.30 -6.00 2.26
N TYR A 153 -7.44 -7.01 2.27
CA TYR A 153 -7.82 -8.40 2.04
C TYR A 153 -8.61 -8.99 3.23
N THR A 154 -8.16 -8.73 4.47
CA THR A 154 -8.71 -9.39 5.67
C THR A 154 -9.89 -8.65 6.27
N ILE A 155 -9.87 -7.30 6.28
CA ILE A 155 -10.89 -6.47 6.93
C ILE A 155 -11.88 -5.90 5.90
N GLY A 156 -11.54 -5.97 4.60
CA GLY A 156 -12.34 -5.37 3.53
C GLY A 156 -12.36 -3.83 3.56
N ARG A 157 -11.40 -3.21 4.24
CA ARG A 157 -11.26 -1.75 4.34
C ARG A 157 -10.00 -1.31 3.61
N PHE A 158 -10.17 -0.65 2.49
CA PHE A 158 -9.07 -0.03 1.78
C PHE A 158 -8.95 1.45 2.16
N LYS A 159 -7.91 1.80 2.89
CA LYS A 159 -7.64 3.17 3.32
C LYS A 159 -6.31 3.63 2.73
N ILE A 160 -6.35 4.28 1.56
CA ILE A 160 -5.16 4.78 0.85
C ILE A 160 -4.66 6.11 1.43
N SER A 161 -5.52 6.92 2.05
CA SER A 161 -5.13 8.24 2.51
C SER A 161 -5.07 8.32 4.02
N TRP A 162 -3.91 8.69 4.53
CA TRP A 162 -3.68 9.02 5.93
C TRP A 162 -3.82 10.54 6.13
N GLY A 163 -5.07 11.00 6.25
CA GLY A 163 -5.39 12.42 6.35
C GLY A 163 -5.44 13.12 4.98
N PRO A 164 -5.03 14.42 4.90
CA PRO A 164 -5.15 15.23 3.69
C PRO A 164 -4.07 14.96 2.63
N PHE A 165 -3.14 14.02 2.88
CA PHE A 165 -2.02 13.73 2.00
C PHE A 165 -2.30 12.51 1.12
N GLY A 166 -2.24 12.69 -0.19
CA GLY A 166 -2.34 11.66 -1.22
C GLY A 166 -1.09 11.61 -2.10
N GLY A 167 -1.12 10.80 -3.15
CA GLY A 167 0.00 10.66 -4.08
C GLY A 167 0.37 11.96 -4.80
N THR A 168 -0.61 12.81 -5.09
CA THR A 168 -0.40 14.11 -5.74
C THR A 168 0.32 15.08 -4.84
N GLU A 169 -0.08 15.18 -3.56
CA GLU A 169 0.56 16.06 -2.58
C GLU A 169 2.02 15.62 -2.32
N LEU A 170 2.28 14.31 -2.29
CA LEU A 170 3.64 13.79 -2.16
C LEU A 170 4.53 14.17 -3.36
N ARG A 171 4.01 14.08 -4.59
CA ARG A 171 4.74 14.46 -5.80
C ARG A 171 5.02 15.96 -5.83
N ILE A 172 4.06 16.79 -5.44
CA ILE A 172 4.23 18.26 -5.31
C ILE A 172 5.29 18.56 -4.24
N GLY A 173 5.20 17.93 -3.06
CA GLY A 173 6.19 18.08 -2.00
C GLY A 173 7.60 17.72 -2.46
N LEU A 174 7.74 16.60 -3.19
CA LEU A 174 9.03 16.18 -3.75
C LEU A 174 9.53 17.14 -4.83
N ALA A 175 8.65 17.67 -5.67
CA ALA A 175 9.02 18.67 -6.69
C ALA A 175 9.51 19.98 -6.06
N LEU A 176 8.85 20.46 -5.00
CA LEU A 176 9.29 21.62 -4.24
C LEU A 176 10.62 21.38 -3.54
N LEU A 177 10.80 20.18 -2.99
CA LEU A 177 12.05 19.76 -2.35
C LEU A 177 13.21 19.69 -3.36
N ASN A 178 12.97 19.18 -4.56
CA ASN A 178 13.95 19.21 -5.66
C ASN A 178 14.37 20.65 -6.00
N GLY A 179 13.38 21.56 -6.04
CA GLY A 179 13.66 22.99 -6.23
C GLY A 179 14.51 23.59 -5.10
N LEU A 180 14.24 23.23 -3.85
CA LEU A 180 15.05 23.67 -2.71
C LEU A 180 16.47 23.11 -2.79
N VAL A 181 16.62 21.80 -3.01
CA VAL A 181 17.92 21.11 -3.07
C VAL A 181 18.78 21.61 -4.22
N LEU A 182 18.18 22.05 -5.32
CA LEU A 182 18.92 22.67 -6.44
C LEU A 182 19.75 23.87 -6.00
N PHE A 183 19.23 24.67 -5.05
CA PHE A 183 19.91 25.88 -4.54
C PHE A 183 20.63 25.61 -3.21
N GLN A 184 20.07 24.75 -2.38
CA GLN A 184 20.57 24.49 -1.03
C GLN A 184 20.50 22.99 -0.69
N PRO A 185 21.50 22.18 -1.11
CA PRO A 185 21.48 20.74 -0.88
C PRO A 185 21.75 20.35 0.56
N ARG A 186 22.23 21.27 1.40
CA ARG A 186 22.56 21.02 2.80
C ARG A 186 21.93 22.04 3.73
N VAL A 187 21.60 21.58 4.94
CA VAL A 187 21.03 22.39 6.01
C VAL A 187 21.82 22.19 7.30
N ALA A 188 22.00 23.26 8.08
CA ALA A 188 22.64 23.18 9.37
C ALA A 188 21.62 22.77 10.44
N VAL A 189 21.87 21.65 11.13
CA VAL A 189 21.05 21.19 12.25
C VAL A 189 21.98 20.82 13.40
N GLY A 190 21.80 21.43 14.56
CA GLY A 190 22.62 21.15 15.75
C GLY A 190 24.12 21.42 15.57
N GLY A 191 24.50 22.41 14.74
CA GLY A 191 25.89 22.74 14.46
C GLY A 191 26.60 21.86 13.42
N SER A 192 25.91 20.84 12.88
CA SER A 192 26.41 19.94 11.83
C SER A 192 25.68 20.20 10.50
N SER A 193 26.37 19.95 9.37
CA SER A 193 25.80 20.10 8.02
C SER A 193 25.25 18.78 7.51
N TRP A 194 23.94 18.72 7.27
CA TRP A 194 23.22 17.53 6.82
C TRP A 194 22.66 17.72 5.40
N LEU A 195 22.51 16.61 4.67
CA LEU A 195 21.77 16.64 3.41
C LEU A 195 20.28 16.88 3.68
N VAL A 196 19.65 17.75 2.89
CA VAL A 196 18.22 18.09 3.03
C VAL A 196 17.36 16.84 2.87
N PHE A 197 17.67 15.99 1.88
CA PHE A 197 16.97 14.72 1.69
C PHE A 197 17.14 13.76 2.86
N ASP A 198 18.29 13.77 3.56
CA ASP A 198 18.49 12.91 4.74
C ASP A 198 17.62 13.35 5.91
N VAL A 199 17.60 14.65 6.21
CA VAL A 199 16.80 15.19 7.32
C VAL A 199 15.32 14.85 7.12
N LEU A 200 14.80 15.10 5.91
CA LEU A 200 13.40 14.82 5.60
C LEU A 200 13.13 13.32 5.45
N GLY A 201 14.08 12.56 4.92
CA GLY A 201 14.00 11.11 4.79
C GLY A 201 13.91 10.40 6.14
N VAL A 202 14.72 10.82 7.13
CA VAL A 202 14.63 10.30 8.50
C VAL A 202 13.28 10.62 9.13
N GLY A 203 12.82 11.88 8.98
CA GLY A 203 11.50 12.27 9.48
C GLY A 203 10.36 11.47 8.82
N ALA A 204 10.42 11.30 7.50
CA ALA A 204 9.44 10.50 6.76
C ALA A 204 9.49 9.01 7.16
N THR A 205 10.69 8.44 7.33
CA THR A 205 10.86 7.05 7.82
C THR A 205 10.19 6.86 9.18
N ALA A 206 10.45 7.77 10.12
CA ALA A 206 9.83 7.72 11.45
C ALA A 206 8.30 7.83 11.37
N ALA A 207 7.78 8.78 10.57
CA ALA A 207 6.35 8.97 10.38
C ALA A 207 5.67 7.73 9.77
N LEU A 208 6.23 7.17 8.70
CA LEU A 208 5.69 5.95 8.06
C LEU A 208 5.78 4.75 8.99
N GLY A 209 6.88 4.59 9.74
CA GLY A 209 7.03 3.52 10.72
C GLY A 209 5.99 3.59 11.84
N VAL A 210 5.73 4.79 12.37
CA VAL A 210 4.67 5.00 13.38
C VAL A 210 3.30 4.71 12.78
N LEU A 211 3.03 5.16 11.54
CA LEU A 211 1.76 4.89 10.87
C LEU A 211 1.55 3.39 10.65
N ALA A 212 2.56 2.68 10.16
CA ALA A 212 2.50 1.23 9.96
C ALA A 212 2.25 0.48 11.28
N LEU A 213 2.95 0.87 12.36
CA LEU A 213 2.76 0.29 13.68
C LEU A 213 1.33 0.52 14.22
N VAL A 214 0.86 1.76 14.16
CA VAL A 214 -0.50 2.12 14.62
C VAL A 214 -1.57 1.41 13.79
N ALA A 215 -1.40 1.34 12.47
CA ALA A 215 -2.30 0.63 11.59
C ALA A 215 -2.32 -0.88 11.89
N GLY A 216 -1.15 -1.50 12.03
CA GLY A 216 -1.02 -2.91 12.37
C GLY A 216 -1.66 -3.26 13.72
N ILE A 217 -1.43 -2.44 14.77
CA ILE A 217 -2.09 -2.63 16.08
C ILE A 217 -3.62 -2.53 15.96
N ARG A 218 -4.12 -1.53 15.21
CA ARG A 218 -5.57 -1.35 15.01
C ARG A 218 -6.18 -2.49 14.22
N GLY A 219 -5.51 -2.94 13.15
CA GLY A 219 -5.92 -4.07 12.32
C GLY A 219 -5.99 -5.36 13.11
N THR A 220 -4.90 -5.69 13.84
CA THR A 220 -4.83 -6.86 14.71
C THR A 220 -5.93 -6.86 15.77
N ARG A 221 -6.16 -5.73 16.44
CA ARG A 221 -7.25 -5.62 17.44
C ARG A 221 -8.62 -5.80 16.81
N ALA A 222 -8.85 -5.22 15.63
CA ALA A 222 -10.13 -5.33 14.94
C ALA A 222 -10.43 -6.79 14.55
N LEU A 223 -9.43 -7.52 14.05
CA LEU A 223 -9.56 -8.93 13.69
C LEU A 223 -9.74 -9.82 14.93
N ALA A 224 -8.97 -9.60 16.00
CA ALA A 224 -9.10 -10.34 17.24
C ALA A 224 -10.51 -10.20 17.87
N LEU A 225 -11.11 -9.01 17.77
CA LEU A 225 -12.48 -8.78 18.22
C LEU A 225 -13.53 -9.40 17.28
N ALA A 226 -13.27 -9.42 15.98
CA ALA A 226 -14.22 -9.95 14.98
C ALA A 226 -14.26 -11.48 14.98
N GLU A 227 -13.12 -12.14 15.18
CA GLU A 227 -13.01 -13.60 15.17
C GLU A 227 -13.25 -14.24 16.56
N GLY A 228 -13.41 -13.43 17.59
CA GLY A 228 -13.60 -13.87 18.99
C GLY A 228 -12.34 -14.58 19.49
N TRP A 229 -11.61 -13.99 20.43
CA TRP A 229 -10.57 -14.72 21.13
C TRP A 229 -11.24 -15.81 21.97
N ALA A 230 -11.39 -17.03 21.43
CA ALA A 230 -11.84 -18.18 22.21
C ALA A 230 -10.68 -18.57 23.15
N PRO A 231 -10.90 -18.60 24.48
CA PRO A 231 -9.90 -19.16 25.38
C PRO A 231 -9.59 -20.61 24.97
N PRO A 232 -8.38 -21.12 25.21
CA PRO A 232 -8.04 -22.48 24.85
C PRO A 232 -9.08 -23.43 25.41
N LEU A 233 -9.54 -24.38 24.59
CA LEU A 233 -10.50 -25.42 25.03
C LEU A 233 -9.96 -26.08 26.31
N PRO A 234 -10.81 -26.30 27.32
CA PRO A 234 -10.39 -27.05 28.50
C PRO A 234 -9.88 -28.44 28.03
N PRO A 235 -8.84 -28.99 28.70
CA PRO A 235 -8.33 -30.29 28.35
C PRO A 235 -9.48 -31.30 28.32
N PRO A 236 -9.48 -32.28 27.40
CA PRO A 236 -10.51 -33.28 27.35
C PRO A 236 -10.65 -33.94 28.73
N ALA A 237 -11.89 -34.05 29.19
CA ALA A 237 -12.17 -34.69 30.49
C ALA A 237 -11.50 -36.04 30.52
N ALA A 238 -10.72 -36.30 31.58
CA ALA A 238 -10.11 -37.60 31.79
C ALA A 238 -11.19 -38.71 31.64
N PRO A 239 -10.88 -39.78 30.93
CA PRO A 239 -11.85 -40.90 30.81
C PRO A 239 -12.33 -41.29 32.20
N ARG A 240 -13.64 -41.19 32.41
CA ARG A 240 -14.24 -41.70 33.66
C ARG A 240 -13.78 -43.13 33.86
N ALA A 241 -13.04 -43.40 34.93
CA ALA A 241 -12.70 -44.72 35.32
C ALA A 241 -14.02 -45.53 35.38
N ALA A 242 -14.13 -46.53 34.54
CA ALA A 242 -15.26 -47.44 34.57
C ALA A 242 -15.24 -48.10 35.99
N THR A 243 -16.16 -47.70 36.83
CA THR A 243 -16.43 -48.40 38.07
C THR A 243 -16.92 -49.80 37.68
N LEU A 244 -16.01 -50.77 37.74
CA LEU A 244 -16.36 -52.14 37.70
C LEU A 244 -17.23 -52.42 38.96
N SER A 245 -18.53 -52.29 38.81
CA SER A 245 -19.47 -52.81 39.80
C SER A 245 -19.33 -54.35 39.81
N GLY A 246 -18.71 -54.83 40.83
CA GLY A 246 -18.62 -56.31 41.11
C GLY A 246 -20.02 -56.88 41.18
N GLY A 247 -20.50 -57.43 40.07
CA GLY A 247 -21.65 -58.34 40.09
C GLY A 247 -21.27 -59.63 40.76
N ARG A 248 -21.87 -59.85 41.93
CA ARG A 248 -21.84 -61.11 42.67
C ARG A 248 -22.54 -62.14 41.81
N CYS A 249 -21.82 -63.15 41.32
CA CYS A 249 -22.43 -64.35 40.74
C CYS A 249 -23.03 -65.21 41.86
N GLU A 250 -24.33 -65.06 42.04
CA GLU A 250 -25.08 -66.14 42.79
C GLU A 250 -25.28 -67.33 41.88
N GLY A 251 -24.76 -68.45 42.33
CA GLY A 251 -24.90 -69.70 41.63
C GLY A 251 -26.33 -70.25 41.77
N GLU A 252 -26.96 -70.49 40.66
CA GLU A 252 -28.15 -71.30 40.59
C GLU A 252 -27.79 -72.70 40.04
N ALA A 253 -27.98 -73.73 40.93
CA ALA A 253 -27.78 -75.13 40.63
C ALA A 253 -28.85 -75.59 39.66
N LEU A 254 -28.46 -76.08 38.50
CA LEU A 254 -29.34 -76.82 37.60
C LEU A 254 -29.50 -78.28 38.13
N SER A 255 -30.72 -78.59 38.56
CA SER A 255 -31.13 -80.05 38.72
C SER A 255 -31.75 -80.52 37.41
N LEU A 256 -31.30 -81.65 37.03
CA LEU A 256 -31.73 -82.53 35.95
C LEU A 256 -33.25 -82.72 35.77
N VAL A 257 -33.75 -82.82 34.57
CA VAL A 257 -34.20 -84.04 33.83
C VAL A 257 -34.23 -83.71 32.35
#